data_be4540dbf702d4fdee482f5ce812f1eb
#
_entry.id   be4540dbf702d4fdee482f5ce812f1eb
#
_cell.length_a   1.000
_cell.length_b   1.000
_cell.length_c   1.000
_cell.angle_alpha   90.00
_cell.angle_beta   90.00
_cell.angle_gamma   90.00
#
_symmetry.space_group_name_H-M   'P 1'
#
loop_
_entity.id
_entity.type
_entity.pdbx_description
1 polymer ?
#
loop_
_entity_poly.entity_id
_entity_poly.type
_entity_poly.pdbx_seq_one_letter_code
_entity_poly.pdbx_strand_id
1 'polypeptide(L)'
;MVLGIGENGHIAFNDPPVADFNDPLLIKPVELDAVCRQQQVNDGCFATIDDVPTHALSLTVPALMSAAKLFCSVPAKTKAWAVKETLTTDRIDEHCPATAMRKHGGATLYCDADSASMLEL
;
A
#
# COMPACT_ATOMS: atom_id res chain seq x y z
N MET A 1 -11.85 8.53 1.18
CA MET A 1 -10.65 8.08 0.44
C MET A 1 -10.85 6.66 -0.04
N VAL A 2 -10.58 6.40 -1.32
CA VAL A 2 -10.57 5.05 -1.90
C VAL A 2 -9.12 4.72 -2.22
N LEU A 3 -8.63 3.54 -1.84
CA LEU A 3 -7.24 3.14 -2.00
C LEU A 3 -7.12 1.62 -2.16
N GLY A 4 -5.92 1.17 -2.46
CA GLY A 4 -5.53 -0.25 -2.49
C GLY A 4 -4.25 -0.46 -1.70
N ILE A 5 -3.76 -1.70 -1.71
CA ILE A 5 -2.48 -2.08 -1.10
C ILE A 5 -1.60 -2.70 -2.17
N GLY A 6 -0.35 -2.27 -2.26
CA GLY A 6 0.63 -2.86 -3.15
C GLY A 6 1.18 -4.19 -2.64
N GLU A 7 1.94 -4.90 -3.48
CA GLU A 7 2.49 -6.23 -3.15
C GLU A 7 3.45 -6.20 -1.95
N ASN A 8 4.14 -5.08 -1.71
CA ASN A 8 5.02 -4.87 -0.56
C ASN A 8 4.34 -4.18 0.64
N GLY A 9 3.01 -4.03 0.59
CA GLY A 9 2.25 -3.34 1.64
C GLY A 9 2.16 -1.82 1.46
N HIS A 10 2.67 -1.26 0.36
CA HIS A 10 2.57 0.18 0.13
C HIS A 10 1.13 0.65 -0.06
N ILE A 11 0.86 1.87 0.34
CA ILE A 11 -0.37 2.61 0.04
C ILE A 11 -0.01 3.90 -0.69
N ALA A 12 -0.74 4.25 -1.77
CA ALA A 12 -0.30 5.21 -2.77
C ALA A 12 1.12 4.84 -3.24
N PHE A 13 2.07 5.75 -3.29
CA PHE A 13 3.48 5.44 -3.56
C PHE A 13 4.35 5.47 -2.30
N ASN A 14 3.75 5.23 -1.13
CA ASN A 14 4.50 5.13 0.13
C ASN A 14 5.01 3.70 0.31
N ASP A 15 6.10 3.36 -0.38
CA ASP A 15 6.82 2.11 -0.17
C ASP A 15 7.55 2.13 1.18
N PRO A 16 7.88 0.97 1.77
CA PRO A 16 8.54 0.92 3.08
C PRO A 16 9.74 1.87 3.25
N PRO A 17 10.66 2.03 2.28
CA PRO A 17 11.82 2.92 2.46
C PRO A 17 11.49 4.40 2.56
N VAL A 18 10.34 4.83 2.03
CA VAL A 18 9.97 6.27 1.96
C VAL A 18 8.74 6.62 2.79
N ALA A 19 8.00 5.62 3.27
CA ALA A 19 6.84 5.83 4.12
C ALA A 19 7.25 6.47 5.46
N ASP A 20 6.47 7.45 5.89
CA ASP A 20 6.65 8.11 7.18
C ASP A 20 5.27 8.38 7.78
N PHE A 21 4.94 7.70 8.88
CA PHE A 21 3.64 7.86 9.54
C PHE A 21 3.47 9.23 10.21
N ASN A 22 4.57 9.96 10.38
CA ASN A 22 4.58 11.30 10.97
C ASN A 22 5.02 12.38 9.96
N ASP A 23 4.87 12.12 8.67
CA ASP A 23 5.30 13.03 7.62
C ASP A 23 4.61 14.39 7.76
N PRO A 24 5.38 15.50 7.82
CA PRO A 24 4.79 16.85 7.91
C PRO A 24 4.19 17.33 6.59
N LEU A 25 4.50 16.66 5.48
CA LEU A 25 4.00 17.04 4.15
C LEU A 25 2.69 16.31 3.86
N LEU A 26 1.88 16.89 2.97
CA LEU A 26 0.68 16.23 2.42
C LEU A 26 1.00 15.47 1.13
N ILE A 27 1.87 16.04 0.30
CA ILE A 27 2.32 15.49 -0.98
C ILE A 27 3.84 15.64 -1.04
N LYS A 28 4.52 14.61 -1.51
CA LYS A 28 5.98 14.66 -1.71
C LYS A 28 6.42 13.83 -2.91
N PRO A 29 7.56 14.16 -3.54
CA PRO A 29 8.21 13.26 -4.48
C PRO A 29 8.82 12.09 -3.72
N VAL A 30 8.69 10.88 -4.27
CA VAL A 30 9.23 9.65 -3.68
C VAL A 30 9.99 8.86 -4.73
N GLU A 31 11.05 8.18 -4.31
CA GLU A 31 11.71 7.16 -5.10
C GLU A 31 10.89 5.86 -4.99
N LEU A 32 10.61 5.24 -6.14
CA LEU A 32 9.82 4.01 -6.17
C LEU A 32 10.70 2.80 -5.86
N ASP A 33 10.23 1.96 -4.93
CA ASP A 33 10.86 0.69 -4.60
C ASP A 33 10.82 -0.27 -5.80
N ALA A 34 11.81 -1.15 -5.90
CA ALA A 34 11.91 -2.13 -6.98
C ALA A 34 10.69 -3.04 -7.06
N VAL A 35 10.13 -3.46 -5.92
CA VAL A 35 8.91 -4.27 -5.87
C VAL A 35 7.71 -3.51 -6.45
N CYS A 36 7.56 -2.24 -6.10
CA CYS A 36 6.50 -1.38 -6.65
C CYS A 36 6.65 -1.20 -8.16
N ARG A 37 7.87 -0.95 -8.65
CA ARG A 37 8.13 -0.81 -10.09
C ARG A 37 7.84 -2.11 -10.84
N GLN A 38 8.25 -3.25 -10.28
CA GLN A 38 7.97 -4.57 -10.87
C GLN A 38 6.48 -4.87 -10.89
N GLN A 39 5.73 -4.46 -9.87
CA GLN A 39 4.27 -4.61 -9.84
C GLN A 39 3.62 -3.89 -11.03
N GLN A 40 4.08 -2.71 -11.39
CA GLN A 40 3.55 -1.96 -12.54
C GLN A 40 3.78 -2.69 -13.87
N VAL A 41 4.90 -3.41 -14.00
CA VAL A 41 5.14 -4.31 -15.14
C VAL A 41 4.17 -5.49 -15.09
N ASN A 42 4.01 -6.14 -13.94
CA ASN A 42 3.12 -7.29 -13.75
C ASN A 42 1.65 -6.91 -14.03
N ASP A 43 1.24 -5.70 -13.69
CA ASP A 43 -0.10 -5.18 -13.94
C ASP A 43 -0.30 -4.70 -15.40
N GLY A 44 0.71 -4.83 -16.26
CA GLY A 44 0.65 -4.48 -17.67
C GLY A 44 0.74 -2.99 -17.98
N CYS A 45 1.13 -2.16 -17.01
CA CYS A 45 1.26 -0.71 -17.19
C CYS A 45 2.49 -0.35 -18.04
N PHE A 46 3.56 -1.14 -17.96
CA PHE A 46 4.80 -0.96 -18.72
C PHE A 46 5.30 -2.31 -19.22
N ALA A 47 6.00 -2.31 -20.36
CA ALA A 47 6.54 -3.53 -20.96
C ALA A 47 7.71 -4.11 -20.15
N THR A 48 8.61 -3.24 -19.66
CA THR A 48 9.80 -3.63 -18.90
C THR A 48 9.98 -2.70 -17.69
N ILE A 49 10.77 -3.15 -16.71
CA ILE A 49 11.06 -2.34 -15.52
C ILE A 49 11.83 -1.05 -15.86
N ASP A 50 12.63 -1.06 -16.93
CA ASP A 50 13.37 0.12 -17.37
C ASP A 50 12.47 1.24 -17.88
N ASP A 51 11.26 0.90 -18.32
CA ASP A 51 10.25 1.85 -18.77
C ASP A 51 9.50 2.51 -17.59
N VAL A 52 9.55 1.91 -16.40
CA VAL A 52 8.85 2.43 -15.22
C VAL A 52 9.62 3.62 -14.65
N PRO A 53 8.96 4.77 -14.40
CA PRO A 53 9.61 5.90 -13.73
C PRO A 53 10.24 5.50 -12.40
N THR A 54 11.36 6.11 -12.05
CA THR A 54 12.04 5.86 -10.77
C THR A 54 11.44 6.65 -9.61
N HIS A 55 10.70 7.72 -9.91
CA HIS A 55 10.11 8.62 -8.93
C HIS A 55 8.66 8.91 -9.28
N ALA A 56 7.86 9.22 -8.26
CA ALA A 56 6.47 9.65 -8.39
C ALA A 56 6.13 10.72 -7.36
N LEU A 57 5.02 11.43 -7.58
CA LEU A 57 4.40 12.26 -6.55
C LEU A 57 3.38 11.43 -5.79
N SER A 58 3.42 11.46 -4.46
CA SER A 58 2.52 10.69 -3.62
C SER A 58 1.88 11.54 -2.54
N LEU A 59 0.60 11.27 -2.27
CA LEU A 59 0.02 11.64 -0.97
C LEU A 59 0.78 10.86 0.11
N THR A 60 1.10 11.53 1.20
CA THR A 60 1.77 10.91 2.35
C THR A 60 0.81 10.02 3.16
N VAL A 61 1.36 9.19 4.05
CA VAL A 61 0.52 8.34 4.92
C VAL A 61 -0.41 9.20 5.78
N PRO A 62 0.03 10.25 6.48
CA PRO A 62 -0.89 11.11 7.23
C PRO A 62 -1.97 11.76 6.35
N ALA A 63 -1.63 12.16 5.13
CA ALA A 63 -2.62 12.74 4.20
C ALA A 63 -3.71 11.73 3.84
N LEU A 64 -3.33 10.46 3.55
CA LEU A 64 -4.28 9.38 3.28
C LEU A 64 -5.17 9.11 4.50
N MET A 65 -4.58 9.04 5.69
CA MET A 65 -5.30 8.76 6.94
C MET A 65 -6.16 9.92 7.43
N SER A 66 -6.04 11.12 6.87
CA SER A 66 -6.85 12.28 7.25
C SER A 66 -8.30 12.22 6.79
N ALA A 67 -8.65 11.33 5.86
CA ALA A 67 -10.01 11.15 5.40
C ALA A 67 -10.89 10.56 6.52
N ALA A 68 -12.15 10.99 6.59
CA ALA A 68 -13.09 10.48 7.60
C ALA A 68 -13.40 8.98 7.41
N LYS A 69 -13.39 8.51 6.16
CA LYS A 69 -13.62 7.11 5.79
C LYS A 69 -12.59 6.65 4.77
N LEU A 70 -12.09 5.42 4.97
CA LEU A 70 -11.22 4.74 4.03
C LEU A 70 -11.92 3.49 3.49
N PHE A 71 -11.93 3.35 2.17
CA PHE A 71 -12.42 2.16 1.47
C PHE A 71 -11.24 1.57 0.71
N CYS A 72 -10.70 0.46 1.21
CA CYS A 72 -9.52 -0.19 0.65
C CYS A 72 -9.92 -1.47 -0.06
N SER A 73 -9.72 -1.52 -1.38
CA SER A 73 -10.04 -2.69 -2.20
C SER A 73 -8.76 -3.38 -2.65
N VAL A 74 -8.62 -4.67 -2.30
CA VAL A 74 -7.38 -5.43 -2.53
C VAL A 74 -7.72 -6.81 -3.10
N PRO A 75 -7.89 -6.92 -4.41
CA PRO A 75 -8.13 -8.21 -5.06
C PRO A 75 -6.82 -8.90 -5.46
N ALA A 76 -6.91 -10.18 -5.76
CA ALA A 76 -5.91 -11.03 -6.39
C ALA A 76 -4.86 -11.63 -5.44
N LYS A 77 -4.38 -12.80 -5.85
CA LYS A 77 -3.46 -13.63 -5.06
C LYS A 77 -2.09 -12.98 -4.81
N THR A 78 -1.63 -12.13 -5.72
CA THR A 78 -0.35 -11.40 -5.56
C THR A 78 -0.37 -10.47 -4.34
N LYS A 79 -1.54 -10.14 -3.81
CA LYS A 79 -1.73 -9.28 -2.64
C LYS A 79 -1.85 -10.05 -1.32
N ALA A 80 -1.87 -11.39 -1.35
CA ALA A 80 -2.17 -12.21 -0.18
C ALA A 80 -1.21 -11.97 1.00
N TRP A 81 0.09 -11.84 0.73
CA TRP A 81 1.06 -11.51 1.77
C TRP A 81 0.78 -10.13 2.39
N ALA A 82 0.57 -9.13 1.54
CA ALA A 82 0.33 -7.76 2.02
C ALA A 82 -0.94 -7.66 2.86
N VAL A 83 -2.00 -8.37 2.47
CA VAL A 83 -3.24 -8.43 3.25
C VAL A 83 -3.00 -9.09 4.60
N LYS A 84 -2.32 -10.24 4.62
CA LYS A 84 -1.96 -10.94 5.87
C LYS A 84 -1.14 -10.04 6.78
N GLU A 85 -0.08 -9.44 6.24
CA GLU A 85 0.81 -8.57 7.02
C GLU A 85 0.07 -7.37 7.57
N THR A 86 -0.76 -6.72 6.76
CA THR A 86 -1.58 -5.58 7.20
C THR A 86 -2.46 -5.91 8.40
N LEU A 87 -3.07 -7.10 8.41
CA LEU A 87 -4.08 -7.47 9.40
C LEU A 87 -3.50 -8.19 10.63
N THR A 88 -2.38 -8.91 10.50
CA THR A 88 -1.96 -9.87 11.52
C THR A 88 -0.61 -9.56 12.17
N THR A 89 0.23 -8.69 11.59
CA THR A 89 1.50 -8.34 12.23
C THR A 89 1.30 -7.61 13.56
N ASP A 90 2.20 -7.84 14.51
CA ASP A 90 2.20 -7.10 15.78
C ASP A 90 2.70 -5.65 15.62
N ARG A 91 3.36 -5.36 14.49
CA ARG A 91 3.96 -4.07 14.22
C ARG A 91 3.05 -3.22 13.35
N ILE A 92 2.71 -2.03 13.82
CA ILE A 92 2.02 -0.99 13.03
C ILE A 92 3.06 0.09 12.73
N ASP A 93 3.79 -0.08 11.65
CA ASP A 93 4.87 0.82 11.25
C ASP A 93 5.16 0.76 9.74
N GLU A 94 6.21 1.45 9.32
CA GLU A 94 6.58 1.64 7.93
C GLU A 94 7.09 0.38 7.23
N HIS A 95 7.35 -0.72 7.93
CA HIS A 95 7.71 -1.98 7.28
C HIS A 95 6.60 -2.51 6.37
N CYS A 96 5.35 -2.18 6.71
CA CYS A 96 4.16 -2.43 5.91
C CYS A 96 3.24 -1.21 6.05
N PRO A 97 3.35 -0.23 5.15
CA PRO A 97 2.64 1.06 5.31
C PRO A 97 1.13 0.94 5.44
N ALA A 98 0.53 -0.10 4.84
CA ALA A 98 -0.90 -0.37 4.96
C ALA A 98 -1.36 -0.62 6.40
N THR A 99 -0.47 -0.99 7.32
CA THR A 99 -0.79 -1.15 8.75
C THR A 99 -1.28 0.13 9.39
N ALA A 100 -0.97 1.31 8.82
CA ALA A 100 -1.48 2.59 9.30
C ALA A 100 -3.02 2.61 9.37
N MET A 101 -3.69 1.91 8.48
CA MET A 101 -5.16 1.83 8.46
C MET A 101 -5.74 1.19 9.71
N ARG A 102 -4.98 0.36 10.43
CA ARG A 102 -5.43 -0.27 11.69
C ARG A 102 -5.65 0.73 12.82
N LYS A 103 -5.05 1.91 12.73
CA LYS A 103 -5.25 3.01 13.69
C LYS A 103 -6.36 3.96 13.26
N HIS A 104 -6.97 3.74 12.10
CA HIS A 104 -8.04 4.60 11.57
C HIS A 104 -9.40 4.07 12.00
N GLY A 105 -10.24 4.94 12.56
CA GLY A 105 -11.54 4.55 13.10
C GLY A 105 -12.64 4.29 12.05
N GLY A 106 -12.37 4.56 10.76
CA GLY A 106 -13.35 4.44 9.68
C GLY A 106 -12.81 3.71 8.45
N ALA A 107 -11.82 2.81 8.61
CA ALA A 107 -11.26 2.04 7.51
C ALA A 107 -12.00 0.72 7.31
N THR A 108 -12.29 0.39 6.06
CA THR A 108 -12.87 -0.90 5.64
C THR A 108 -12.01 -1.51 4.55
N LEU A 109 -11.63 -2.77 4.71
CA LEU A 109 -10.85 -3.54 3.76
C LEU A 109 -11.76 -4.54 3.04
N TYR A 110 -11.73 -4.50 1.72
CA TYR A 110 -12.45 -5.42 0.85
C TYR A 110 -11.45 -6.35 0.15
N CYS A 111 -11.57 -7.65 0.40
CA CYS A 111 -10.73 -8.70 -0.17
C CYS A 111 -11.55 -9.68 -0.98
N ASP A 112 -10.93 -10.36 -1.94
CA ASP A 112 -11.46 -11.58 -2.53
C ASP A 112 -10.84 -12.84 -1.86
N ALA A 113 -11.29 -14.02 -2.27
CA ALA A 113 -10.80 -15.27 -1.73
C ALA A 113 -9.28 -15.45 -1.95
N ASP A 114 -8.77 -14.95 -3.07
CA ASP A 114 -7.35 -15.09 -3.43
C ASP A 114 -6.48 -14.16 -2.57
N SER A 115 -6.85 -12.90 -2.42
CA SER A 115 -6.07 -11.97 -1.58
C SER A 115 -6.19 -12.31 -0.09
N ALA A 116 -7.27 -12.94 0.34
CA ALA A 116 -7.47 -13.41 1.71
C ALA A 116 -6.89 -14.81 1.97
N SER A 117 -6.27 -15.46 0.97
CA SER A 117 -5.88 -16.87 1.03
C SER A 117 -4.84 -17.20 2.10
N MET A 118 -4.09 -16.23 2.60
CA MET A 118 -3.11 -16.42 3.66
C MET A 118 -3.65 -16.08 5.06
N LEU A 119 -4.92 -15.68 5.16
CA LEU A 119 -5.58 -15.46 6.44
C LEU A 119 -6.14 -16.79 6.98
N GLU A 120 -6.05 -16.97 8.29
CA GLU A 120 -6.72 -18.07 8.99
C GLU A 120 -8.11 -17.59 9.42
N LEU A 121 -9.10 -17.97 8.63
CA LEU A 121 -10.50 -17.59 8.88
C LEU A 121 -11.33 -18.79 9.34
#